data_543873ef1f911eba5316d9dfb9dc6614
#
_entry.id   543873ef1f911eba5316d9dfb9dc6614
#
_cell.length_a   1.000
_cell.length_b   1.000
_cell.length_c   1.000
_cell.angle_alpha   90.00
_cell.angle_beta   90.00
_cell.angle_gamma   90.00
#
_symmetry.space_group_name_H-M   'P 1'
#
loop_
_entity.id
_entity.type
_entity.pdbx_description
1 polymer ?
#
loop_
_entity_poly.entity_id
_entity_poly.type
_entity_poly.pdbx_seq_one_letter_code
_entity_poly.pdbx_strand_id
1 'polypeptide(L)'
;GIEAMRPAIAVITNITEAHLDYHGDRKEYVKAKWRITENQTADDYLVLNWDQEELREMSQLSKAQIVPFSRTQVLEDGAYASEGSLYFKGEKVMAISDLRVPGEHNIENALAAIAVAKLSGVANEAIISAFHLFYGVEHRIQFVAELNGRKFYNDSKATNILATKTALSSFRTPVVLLAGGLDRGNTFDELIPFLENVKTLIVFGETAEKLKDAGEKAGIEEIVVTDNVATAVPISYQYSEEGDTVLLSPACASWDQYKNFEVRGKTFTDAVHSLV
;
A
#
# COMPACT_ATOMS: atom_id res chain seq x y z
N GLY A 1 5.10 14.32 -23.07
CA GLY A 1 3.68 14.41 -22.74
C GLY A 1 2.90 13.25 -23.35
N ILE A 2 1.66 13.07 -22.93
CA ILE A 2 0.76 11.99 -23.41
C ILE A 2 -0.15 12.45 -24.56
N GLU A 3 0.17 13.55 -25.24
CA GLU A 3 -0.68 14.21 -26.24
C GLU A 3 -1.08 13.30 -27.41
N ALA A 4 -0.24 12.36 -27.79
CA ALA A 4 -0.52 11.40 -28.86
C ALA A 4 -0.79 9.97 -28.34
N MET A 5 -0.84 9.77 -27.04
CA MET A 5 -1.05 8.45 -26.44
C MET A 5 -2.51 8.05 -26.52
N ARG A 6 -2.81 6.88 -27.09
CA ARG A 6 -4.12 6.24 -27.07
C ARG A 6 -3.97 4.85 -26.44
N PRO A 7 -4.22 4.69 -25.14
CA PRO A 7 -4.18 3.38 -24.52
C PRO A 7 -5.44 2.57 -24.91
N ALA A 8 -5.25 1.32 -25.34
CA ALA A 8 -6.36 0.40 -25.57
C ALA A 8 -7.10 0.08 -24.25
N ILE A 9 -6.36 0.05 -23.13
CA ILE A 9 -6.92 -0.07 -21.78
C ILE A 9 -6.27 0.99 -20.91
N ALA A 10 -7.05 1.95 -20.41
CA ALA A 10 -6.64 2.89 -19.38
C ALA A 10 -7.16 2.46 -18.01
N VAL A 11 -6.42 2.77 -16.94
CA VAL A 11 -6.83 2.47 -15.57
C VAL A 11 -6.69 3.71 -14.71
N ILE A 12 -7.74 4.04 -13.94
CA ILE A 12 -7.69 5.04 -12.88
C ILE A 12 -8.11 4.36 -11.58
N THR A 13 -7.14 4.10 -10.71
CA THR A 13 -7.36 3.38 -9.45
C THR A 13 -7.98 4.28 -8.38
N ASN A 14 -7.54 5.53 -8.32
CA ASN A 14 -8.11 6.54 -7.44
C ASN A 14 -7.68 7.94 -7.85
N ILE A 15 -8.46 8.94 -7.42
CA ILE A 15 -8.10 10.35 -7.44
C ILE A 15 -8.22 10.85 -6.00
N THR A 16 -7.08 11.13 -5.37
CA THR A 16 -6.97 11.69 -4.02
C THR A 16 -6.21 13.00 -4.08
N GLU A 17 -6.32 13.84 -3.06
CA GLU A 17 -5.53 15.07 -2.99
C GLU A 17 -4.04 14.75 -2.86
N ALA A 18 -3.27 15.11 -3.87
CA ALA A 18 -1.82 14.97 -3.87
C ALA A 18 -1.19 15.99 -4.82
N HIS A 19 0.04 16.41 -4.51
CA HIS A 19 0.85 17.26 -5.37
C HIS A 19 0.19 18.61 -5.76
N LEU A 20 -0.58 19.21 -4.85
CA LEU A 20 -1.24 20.51 -5.06
C LEU A 20 -0.23 21.63 -5.33
N ASP A 21 0.97 21.53 -4.75
CA ASP A 21 2.08 22.45 -4.96
C ASP A 21 2.51 22.55 -6.44
N TYR A 22 2.34 21.45 -7.20
CA TYR A 22 2.69 21.37 -8.63
C TYR A 22 1.51 21.72 -9.55
N HIS A 23 0.28 21.32 -9.21
CA HIS A 23 -0.90 21.45 -10.06
C HIS A 23 -1.69 22.75 -9.79
N GLY A 24 -1.38 23.47 -8.71
CA GLY A 24 -2.06 24.70 -8.31
C GLY A 24 -3.36 24.45 -7.56
N ASP A 25 -4.27 23.67 -8.11
CA ASP A 25 -5.51 23.26 -7.43
C ASP A 25 -5.94 21.83 -7.76
N ARG A 26 -6.95 21.33 -7.02
CA ARG A 26 -7.49 19.99 -7.18
C ARG A 26 -8.09 19.74 -8.57
N LYS A 27 -8.71 20.75 -9.17
CA LYS A 27 -9.39 20.59 -10.48
C LYS A 27 -8.37 20.36 -11.61
N GLU A 28 -7.26 21.10 -11.60
CA GLU A 28 -6.20 20.91 -12.58
C GLU A 28 -5.49 19.54 -12.37
N TYR A 29 -5.35 19.09 -11.13
CA TYR A 29 -4.82 17.75 -10.84
C TYR A 29 -5.75 16.65 -11.39
N VAL A 30 -7.05 16.71 -11.12
CA VAL A 30 -8.05 15.77 -11.65
C VAL A 30 -8.05 15.77 -13.19
N LYS A 31 -8.06 16.96 -13.79
CA LYS A 31 -8.00 17.14 -15.25
C LYS A 31 -6.73 16.54 -15.85
N ALA A 32 -5.59 16.74 -15.21
CA ALA A 32 -4.32 16.16 -15.66
C ALA A 32 -4.34 14.62 -15.62
N LYS A 33 -4.94 14.00 -14.59
CA LYS A 33 -5.13 12.55 -14.50
C LYS A 33 -6.08 12.03 -15.56
N TRP A 34 -7.19 12.75 -15.80
CA TRP A 34 -8.21 12.36 -16.78
C TRP A 34 -7.71 12.39 -18.21
N ARG A 35 -6.66 13.15 -18.52
CA ARG A 35 -6.05 13.20 -19.88
C ARG A 35 -5.65 11.84 -20.42
N ILE A 36 -5.47 10.82 -19.58
CA ILE A 36 -5.19 9.46 -20.05
C ILE A 36 -6.30 8.91 -20.95
N THR A 37 -7.51 9.45 -20.84
CA THR A 37 -8.68 9.04 -21.63
C THR A 37 -8.88 9.88 -22.91
N GLU A 38 -8.11 10.96 -23.07
CA GLU A 38 -8.33 12.03 -24.05
C GLU A 38 -8.46 11.51 -25.50
N ASN A 39 -7.65 10.53 -25.88
CA ASN A 39 -7.59 9.96 -27.21
C ASN A 39 -8.31 8.61 -27.36
N GLN A 40 -8.94 8.12 -26.28
CA GLN A 40 -9.69 6.86 -26.34
C GLN A 40 -10.96 7.00 -27.19
N THR A 41 -11.37 5.88 -27.77
CA THR A 41 -12.58 5.72 -28.61
C THR A 41 -13.48 4.63 -28.04
N ALA A 42 -14.61 4.37 -28.66
CA ALA A 42 -15.54 3.31 -28.26
C ALA A 42 -14.96 1.88 -28.38
N ASP A 43 -13.82 1.71 -29.06
CA ASP A 43 -13.12 0.42 -29.15
C ASP A 43 -12.16 0.17 -27.98
N ASP A 44 -11.90 1.20 -27.16
CA ASP A 44 -10.95 1.14 -26.05
C ASP A 44 -11.71 0.93 -24.72
N TYR A 45 -10.97 0.56 -23.66
CA TYR A 45 -11.52 0.32 -22.34
C TYR A 45 -10.98 1.30 -21.31
N LEU A 46 -11.85 1.70 -20.38
CA LEU A 46 -11.47 2.50 -19.20
C LEU A 46 -11.87 1.75 -17.93
N VAL A 47 -10.87 1.26 -17.20
CA VAL A 47 -11.04 0.57 -15.92
C VAL A 47 -11.04 1.61 -14.80
N LEU A 48 -12.13 1.69 -14.03
CA LEU A 48 -12.38 2.73 -13.02
C LEU A 48 -12.77 2.14 -11.67
N ASN A 49 -12.25 2.76 -10.59
CA ASN A 49 -12.71 2.49 -9.24
C ASN A 49 -14.14 3.01 -9.03
N TRP A 50 -15.08 2.06 -8.91
CA TRP A 50 -16.50 2.37 -8.76
C TRP A 50 -16.90 2.77 -7.35
N ASP A 51 -16.03 2.56 -6.35
CA ASP A 51 -16.23 2.99 -4.96
C ASP A 51 -16.03 4.50 -4.80
N GLN A 52 -15.38 5.20 -5.77
CA GLN A 52 -15.25 6.64 -5.82
C GLN A 52 -16.36 7.30 -6.65
N GLU A 53 -17.22 8.10 -5.99
CA GLU A 53 -18.33 8.80 -6.62
C GLU A 53 -17.87 9.71 -7.76
N GLU A 54 -16.81 10.48 -7.54
CA GLU A 54 -16.24 11.36 -8.56
C GLU A 54 -15.85 10.60 -9.86
N LEU A 55 -15.26 9.40 -9.74
CA LEU A 55 -14.91 8.60 -10.91
C LEU A 55 -16.15 8.05 -11.62
N ARG A 56 -17.22 7.70 -10.88
CA ARG A 56 -18.50 7.31 -11.47
C ARG A 56 -19.12 8.44 -12.29
N GLU A 57 -19.12 9.67 -11.75
CA GLU A 57 -19.62 10.84 -12.47
C GLU A 57 -18.78 11.14 -13.71
N MET A 58 -17.45 11.12 -13.58
CA MET A 58 -16.53 11.38 -14.69
C MET A 58 -16.61 10.30 -15.79
N SER A 59 -17.02 9.07 -15.47
CA SER A 59 -17.16 8.00 -16.46
C SER A 59 -18.06 8.39 -17.64
N GLN A 60 -19.06 9.24 -17.40
CA GLN A 60 -19.97 9.75 -18.43
C GLN A 60 -19.27 10.64 -19.48
N LEU A 61 -18.10 11.16 -19.18
CA LEU A 61 -17.30 11.99 -20.09
C LEU A 61 -16.40 11.15 -21.01
N SER A 62 -16.26 9.85 -20.75
CA SER A 62 -15.41 8.95 -21.52
C SER A 62 -16.12 8.47 -22.79
N LYS A 63 -15.35 8.32 -23.87
CA LYS A 63 -15.79 7.63 -25.10
C LYS A 63 -15.54 6.13 -25.04
N ALA A 64 -14.62 5.69 -24.16
CA ALA A 64 -14.25 4.28 -24.01
C ALA A 64 -15.36 3.48 -23.30
N GLN A 65 -15.32 2.18 -23.46
CA GLN A 65 -16.17 1.24 -22.74
C GLN A 65 -15.73 1.22 -21.27
N ILE A 66 -16.66 1.51 -20.35
CA ILE A 66 -16.38 1.54 -18.92
C ILE A 66 -16.39 0.12 -18.36
N VAL A 67 -15.30 -0.25 -17.67
CA VAL A 67 -15.19 -1.50 -16.93
C VAL A 67 -14.93 -1.13 -15.46
N PRO A 68 -15.97 -1.12 -14.62
CA PRO A 68 -15.85 -0.74 -13.23
C PRO A 68 -15.14 -1.82 -12.41
N PHE A 69 -14.46 -1.42 -11.35
CA PHE A 69 -14.10 -2.34 -10.27
C PHE A 69 -14.54 -1.79 -8.92
N SER A 70 -14.97 -2.67 -8.03
CA SER A 70 -15.45 -2.29 -6.70
C SER A 70 -15.08 -3.33 -5.64
N ARG A 71 -14.62 -2.85 -4.51
CA ARG A 71 -14.41 -3.67 -3.32
C ARG A 71 -15.68 -3.82 -2.49
N THR A 72 -16.62 -2.87 -2.59
CA THR A 72 -17.78 -2.76 -1.69
C THR A 72 -19.10 -3.14 -2.35
N GLN A 73 -19.15 -3.25 -3.69
CA GLN A 73 -20.38 -3.49 -4.45
C GLN A 73 -20.20 -4.66 -5.42
N VAL A 74 -21.25 -5.48 -5.56
CA VAL A 74 -21.33 -6.50 -6.61
C VAL A 74 -21.66 -5.83 -7.95
N LEU A 75 -20.91 -6.15 -8.99
CA LEU A 75 -21.02 -5.56 -10.32
C LEU A 75 -21.35 -6.64 -11.37
N GLU A 76 -22.29 -6.32 -12.28
CA GLU A 76 -22.61 -7.23 -13.40
C GLU A 76 -21.50 -7.22 -14.47
N ASP A 77 -20.98 -6.04 -14.82
CA ASP A 77 -20.02 -5.82 -15.91
C ASP A 77 -18.67 -5.27 -15.41
N GLY A 78 -18.03 -5.98 -14.45
CA GLY A 78 -16.77 -5.48 -13.91
C GLY A 78 -16.07 -6.47 -12.99
N ALA A 79 -15.02 -6.00 -12.31
CA ALA A 79 -14.33 -6.77 -11.26
C ALA A 79 -14.86 -6.35 -9.89
N TYR A 80 -15.11 -7.32 -8.99
CA TYR A 80 -15.62 -6.99 -7.67
C TYR A 80 -15.20 -8.01 -6.60
N ALA A 81 -15.22 -7.57 -5.34
CA ALA A 81 -15.03 -8.43 -4.19
C ALA A 81 -16.38 -8.80 -3.56
N SER A 82 -16.57 -10.07 -3.27
CA SER A 82 -17.74 -10.57 -2.55
C SER A 82 -17.40 -11.88 -1.84
N GLU A 83 -17.97 -12.09 -0.65
CA GLU A 83 -17.85 -13.33 0.11
C GLU A 83 -16.40 -13.88 0.20
N GLY A 84 -15.43 -13.00 0.45
CA GLY A 84 -14.02 -13.38 0.58
C GLY A 84 -13.33 -13.78 -0.73
N SER A 85 -13.92 -13.46 -1.88
CA SER A 85 -13.41 -13.82 -3.21
C SER A 85 -13.45 -12.64 -4.18
N LEU A 86 -12.61 -12.72 -5.21
CA LEU A 86 -12.53 -11.75 -6.32
C LEU A 86 -13.21 -12.34 -7.56
N TYR A 87 -14.02 -11.54 -8.19
CA TYR A 87 -14.84 -11.89 -9.35
C TYR A 87 -14.59 -10.97 -10.53
N PHE A 88 -14.85 -11.46 -11.73
CA PHE A 88 -14.96 -10.65 -12.95
C PHE A 88 -16.21 -11.10 -13.73
N LYS A 89 -17.17 -10.18 -13.96
CA LYS A 89 -18.42 -10.43 -14.67
C LYS A 89 -19.16 -11.69 -14.18
N GLY A 90 -19.29 -11.82 -12.86
CA GLY A 90 -19.92 -12.97 -12.20
C GLY A 90 -19.08 -14.25 -12.11
N GLU A 91 -17.95 -14.35 -12.80
CA GLU A 91 -17.03 -15.47 -12.72
C GLU A 91 -16.07 -15.29 -11.54
N LYS A 92 -15.99 -16.27 -10.64
CA LYS A 92 -15.00 -16.28 -9.56
C LYS A 92 -13.59 -16.48 -10.14
N VAL A 93 -12.66 -15.58 -9.79
CA VAL A 93 -11.27 -15.63 -10.22
C VAL A 93 -10.41 -16.29 -9.14
N MET A 94 -10.44 -15.80 -7.88
CA MET A 94 -9.61 -16.32 -6.78
C MET A 94 -10.18 -15.93 -5.41
N ALA A 95 -9.67 -16.52 -4.34
CA ALA A 95 -9.97 -16.08 -2.98
C ALA A 95 -9.09 -14.87 -2.60
N ILE A 96 -9.62 -13.96 -1.77
CA ILE A 96 -8.84 -12.82 -1.24
C ILE A 96 -7.69 -13.31 -0.36
N SER A 97 -7.88 -14.43 0.37
CA SER A 97 -6.84 -15.06 1.20
C SER A 97 -5.59 -15.49 0.44
N ASP A 98 -5.70 -15.64 -0.88
CA ASP A 98 -4.58 -16.05 -1.74
C ASP A 98 -3.69 -14.86 -2.14
N LEU A 99 -4.11 -13.62 -1.85
CA LEU A 99 -3.27 -12.43 -2.04
C LEU A 99 -2.15 -12.42 -1.00
N ARG A 100 -0.91 -12.30 -1.47
CA ARG A 100 0.29 -12.22 -0.61
C ARG A 100 0.49 -10.84 0.01
N VAL A 101 -0.18 -9.82 -0.51
CA VAL A 101 -0.07 -8.42 -0.05
C VAL A 101 -1.32 -8.05 0.76
N PRO A 102 -1.16 -7.59 2.01
CA PRO A 102 -2.28 -7.23 2.87
C PRO A 102 -2.87 -5.86 2.50
N GLY A 103 -4.06 -5.59 3.02
CA GLY A 103 -4.71 -4.28 2.97
C GLY A 103 -5.80 -4.15 1.92
N GLU A 104 -6.83 -3.40 2.26
CA GLU A 104 -8.00 -3.17 1.40
C GLU A 104 -7.65 -2.51 0.07
N HIS A 105 -6.67 -1.58 0.08
CA HIS A 105 -6.15 -0.96 -1.13
C HIS A 105 -5.48 -1.96 -2.09
N ASN A 106 -4.93 -3.07 -1.58
CA ASN A 106 -4.37 -4.12 -2.42
C ASN A 106 -5.45 -5.01 -3.02
N ILE A 107 -6.61 -5.14 -2.36
CA ILE A 107 -7.80 -5.76 -2.98
C ILE A 107 -8.27 -4.91 -4.16
N GLU A 108 -8.35 -3.60 -4.02
CA GLU A 108 -8.70 -2.67 -5.11
C GLU A 108 -7.68 -2.76 -6.27
N ASN A 109 -6.38 -2.78 -5.97
CA ASN A 109 -5.33 -2.96 -6.97
C ASN A 109 -5.46 -4.32 -7.69
N ALA A 110 -5.77 -5.39 -6.96
CA ALA A 110 -5.97 -6.72 -7.54
C ALA A 110 -7.20 -6.76 -8.46
N LEU A 111 -8.31 -6.12 -8.08
CA LEU A 111 -9.50 -6.01 -8.91
C LEU A 111 -9.22 -5.25 -10.21
N ALA A 112 -8.50 -4.13 -10.13
CA ALA A 112 -8.07 -3.39 -11.31
C ALA A 112 -7.16 -4.24 -12.23
N ALA A 113 -6.20 -4.98 -11.65
CA ALA A 113 -5.31 -5.88 -12.39
C ALA A 113 -6.07 -7.04 -13.03
N ILE A 114 -7.04 -7.66 -12.33
CA ILE A 114 -7.92 -8.70 -12.87
C ILE A 114 -8.71 -8.16 -14.04
N ALA A 115 -9.33 -6.97 -13.93
CA ALA A 115 -10.08 -6.37 -15.03
C ALA A 115 -9.20 -6.20 -16.27
N VAL A 116 -8.00 -5.65 -16.15
CA VAL A 116 -7.05 -5.48 -17.26
C VAL A 116 -6.66 -6.84 -17.87
N ALA A 117 -6.30 -7.82 -17.03
CA ALA A 117 -5.89 -9.14 -17.50
C ALA A 117 -7.01 -9.86 -18.27
N LYS A 118 -8.23 -9.83 -17.76
CA LYS A 118 -9.41 -10.44 -18.39
C LYS A 118 -9.76 -9.74 -19.72
N LEU A 119 -9.70 -8.41 -19.78
CA LEU A 119 -9.87 -7.65 -21.03
C LEU A 119 -8.77 -7.95 -22.05
N SER A 120 -7.58 -8.33 -21.58
CA SER A 120 -6.45 -8.75 -22.44
C SER A 120 -6.51 -10.24 -22.82
N GLY A 121 -7.55 -10.98 -22.45
CA GLY A 121 -7.73 -12.39 -22.77
C GLY A 121 -6.89 -13.36 -21.93
N VAL A 122 -6.39 -12.94 -20.78
CA VAL A 122 -5.59 -13.79 -19.88
C VAL A 122 -6.50 -14.77 -19.14
N ALA A 123 -6.12 -16.05 -19.11
CA ALA A 123 -6.86 -17.10 -18.41
C ALA A 123 -6.72 -16.97 -16.88
N ASN A 124 -7.71 -17.44 -16.13
CA ASN A 124 -7.73 -17.36 -14.65
C ASN A 124 -6.51 -18.03 -14.01
N GLU A 125 -6.07 -19.18 -14.52
CA GLU A 125 -4.94 -19.91 -13.99
C GLU A 125 -3.65 -19.09 -14.04
N ALA A 126 -3.45 -18.31 -15.11
CA ALA A 126 -2.30 -17.42 -15.25
C ALA A 126 -2.40 -16.22 -14.31
N ILE A 127 -3.60 -15.66 -14.13
CA ILE A 127 -3.87 -14.57 -13.17
C ILE A 127 -3.57 -15.04 -11.75
N ILE A 128 -4.11 -16.19 -11.34
CA ILE A 128 -3.89 -16.78 -10.01
C ILE A 128 -2.39 -17.04 -9.78
N SER A 129 -1.71 -17.65 -10.76
CA SER A 129 -0.27 -17.92 -10.68
C SER A 129 0.54 -16.65 -10.49
N ALA A 130 0.18 -15.55 -11.19
CA ALA A 130 0.85 -14.27 -11.05
C ALA A 130 0.66 -13.68 -9.63
N PHE A 131 -0.55 -13.76 -9.07
CA PHE A 131 -0.82 -13.29 -7.70
C PHE A 131 -0.11 -14.12 -6.65
N HIS A 132 0.00 -15.43 -6.83
CA HIS A 132 0.77 -16.29 -5.90
C HIS A 132 2.27 -15.98 -5.90
N LEU A 133 2.81 -15.44 -7.00
CA LEU A 133 4.22 -15.04 -7.13
C LEU A 133 4.45 -13.56 -6.78
N PHE A 134 3.40 -12.78 -6.60
CA PHE A 134 3.52 -11.35 -6.30
C PHE A 134 3.56 -11.09 -4.80
N TYR A 135 4.73 -10.83 -4.28
CA TYR A 135 4.98 -10.51 -2.86
C TYR A 135 4.93 -9.00 -2.56
N GLY A 136 4.41 -8.20 -3.46
CA GLY A 136 4.36 -6.75 -3.36
C GLY A 136 5.44 -6.04 -4.17
N VAL A 137 5.38 -4.72 -4.17
CA VAL A 137 6.44 -3.87 -4.72
C VAL A 137 7.52 -3.74 -3.66
N GLU A 138 8.80 -3.85 -4.05
CA GLU A 138 9.91 -3.69 -3.11
C GLU A 138 9.74 -2.44 -2.24
N HIS A 139 9.94 -2.63 -0.95
CA HIS A 139 9.84 -1.59 0.08
C HIS A 139 8.44 -0.96 0.27
N ARG A 140 7.36 -1.56 -0.27
CA ARG A 140 5.98 -1.13 -0.07
C ARG A 140 5.12 -2.27 0.50
N ILE A 141 5.01 -2.34 1.82
CA ILE A 141 4.35 -3.42 2.58
C ILE A 141 4.75 -4.79 2.00
N GLN A 142 6.01 -4.90 1.60
CA GLN A 142 6.58 -6.10 0.99
C GLN A 142 6.73 -7.18 2.04
N PHE A 143 6.12 -8.34 1.82
CA PHE A 143 6.41 -9.52 2.65
C PHE A 143 7.87 -9.95 2.44
N VAL A 144 8.62 -10.11 3.55
CA VAL A 144 10.03 -10.51 3.53
C VAL A 144 10.19 -11.97 3.93
N ALA A 145 9.67 -12.35 5.10
CA ALA A 145 9.79 -13.70 5.63
C ALA A 145 8.72 -13.97 6.68
N GLU A 146 8.51 -15.26 6.96
CA GLU A 146 7.83 -15.74 8.16
C GLU A 146 8.81 -16.60 8.96
N LEU A 147 9.10 -16.19 10.20
CA LEU A 147 10.05 -16.84 11.08
C LEU A 147 9.36 -17.23 12.39
N ASN A 148 9.23 -18.53 12.64
CA ASN A 148 8.55 -19.05 13.84
C ASN A 148 7.15 -18.42 14.06
N GLY A 149 6.34 -18.34 12.99
CA GLY A 149 4.99 -17.79 13.01
C GLY A 149 4.91 -16.25 13.05
N ARG A 150 6.04 -15.52 13.01
CA ARG A 150 6.13 -14.05 12.95
C ARG A 150 6.29 -13.60 11.50
N LYS A 151 5.49 -12.66 11.05
CA LYS A 151 5.55 -12.16 9.66
C LYS A 151 6.27 -10.82 9.58
N PHE A 152 7.29 -10.74 8.75
CA PHE A 152 8.10 -9.52 8.55
C PHE A 152 7.71 -8.82 7.26
N TYR A 153 7.40 -7.50 7.37
CA TYR A 153 7.04 -6.66 6.24
C TYR A 153 7.94 -5.43 6.14
N ASN A 154 8.40 -5.16 4.91
CA ASN A 154 9.22 -4.02 4.56
C ASN A 154 8.37 -2.95 3.88
N ASP A 155 8.17 -1.84 4.57
CA ASP A 155 7.50 -0.65 4.06
C ASP A 155 8.42 0.59 4.14
N SER A 156 9.70 0.39 3.87
CA SER A 156 10.71 1.46 3.94
C SER A 156 10.39 2.67 3.07
N LYS A 157 9.52 2.52 2.06
CA LYS A 157 9.01 3.60 1.22
C LYS A 157 8.03 4.52 1.93
N ALA A 158 7.52 4.17 3.11
CA ALA A 158 6.71 5.04 3.96
C ALA A 158 7.57 6.17 4.56
N THR A 159 7.87 7.18 3.76
CA THR A 159 8.73 8.32 4.13
C THR A 159 7.95 9.50 4.70
N ASN A 160 6.70 9.31 5.04
CA ASN A 160 5.82 10.29 5.69
C ASN A 160 4.77 9.59 6.56
N ILE A 161 4.12 10.37 7.42
CA ILE A 161 3.13 9.89 8.39
C ILE A 161 1.93 9.23 7.71
N LEU A 162 1.42 9.81 6.62
CA LEU A 162 0.24 9.28 5.90
C LEU A 162 0.48 7.86 5.37
N ALA A 163 1.67 7.59 4.84
CA ALA A 163 2.02 6.26 4.35
C ALA A 163 2.02 5.22 5.49
N THR A 164 2.62 5.56 6.64
CA THR A 164 2.63 4.66 7.81
C THR A 164 1.24 4.45 8.40
N LYS A 165 0.36 5.47 8.42
CA LYS A 165 -1.07 5.32 8.79
C LYS A 165 -1.74 4.29 7.89
N THR A 166 -1.53 4.37 6.58
CA THR A 166 -2.09 3.42 5.61
C THR A 166 -1.54 2.00 5.83
N ALA A 167 -0.24 1.88 6.09
CA ALA A 167 0.38 0.59 6.37
C ALA A 167 -0.19 -0.06 7.64
N LEU A 168 -0.27 0.68 8.75
CA LEU A 168 -0.83 0.19 10.01
C LEU A 168 -2.29 -0.26 9.86
N SER A 169 -3.11 0.48 9.11
CA SER A 169 -4.50 0.12 8.83
C SER A 169 -4.65 -1.18 8.03
N SER A 170 -3.58 -1.69 7.44
CA SER A 170 -3.59 -2.93 6.64
C SER A 170 -3.47 -4.19 7.49
N PHE A 171 -3.13 -4.07 8.78
CA PHE A 171 -2.91 -5.19 9.67
C PHE A 171 -3.98 -5.25 10.78
N ARG A 172 -4.44 -6.47 11.07
CA ARG A 172 -5.39 -6.75 12.17
C ARG A 172 -4.73 -7.51 13.32
N THR A 173 -3.52 -8.02 13.10
CA THR A 173 -2.69 -8.68 14.11
C THR A 173 -1.94 -7.66 14.95
N PRO A 174 -1.46 -8.02 16.14
CA PRO A 174 -0.54 -7.16 16.89
C PRO A 174 0.70 -6.82 16.05
N VAL A 175 1.15 -5.56 16.13
CA VAL A 175 2.26 -5.05 15.34
C VAL A 175 3.44 -4.68 16.24
N VAL A 176 4.63 -5.14 15.87
CA VAL A 176 5.91 -4.58 16.33
C VAL A 176 6.37 -3.60 15.25
N LEU A 177 6.24 -2.29 15.53
CA LEU A 177 6.52 -1.23 14.57
C LEU A 177 7.96 -0.73 14.71
N LEU A 178 8.69 -0.71 13.59
CA LEU A 178 10.01 -0.08 13.47
C LEU A 178 9.82 1.26 12.74
N ALA A 179 10.08 2.39 13.43
CA ALA A 179 9.84 3.72 12.90
C ALA A 179 10.98 4.69 13.22
N GLY A 180 11.20 5.67 12.33
CA GLY A 180 12.23 6.69 12.51
C GLY A 180 13.00 7.07 11.25
N GLY A 181 13.81 8.10 11.38
CA GLY A 181 14.63 8.66 10.31
C GLY A 181 14.82 10.15 10.46
N LEU A 182 14.99 10.85 9.32
CA LEU A 182 15.29 12.28 9.25
C LEU A 182 14.17 13.14 9.84
N ASP A 183 14.55 14.07 10.72
CA ASP A 183 13.63 15.07 11.27
C ASP A 183 13.40 16.25 10.29
N ARG A 184 12.19 16.37 9.80
CA ARG A 184 11.74 17.49 8.96
C ARG A 184 10.88 18.50 9.71
N GLY A 185 10.92 18.49 11.05
CA GLY A 185 10.14 19.38 11.90
C GLY A 185 8.69 18.95 12.12
N ASN A 186 8.31 17.77 11.67
CA ASN A 186 6.95 17.25 11.87
C ASN A 186 6.72 16.83 13.34
N THR A 187 5.46 16.89 13.78
CA THR A 187 4.96 16.16 14.94
C THR A 187 4.36 14.83 14.49
N PHE A 188 4.26 13.86 15.39
CA PHE A 188 3.67 12.54 15.09
C PHE A 188 2.30 12.34 15.76
N ASP A 189 1.67 13.41 16.22
CA ASP A 189 0.37 13.34 16.90
C ASP A 189 -0.72 12.76 15.99
N GLU A 190 -0.63 13.00 14.66
CA GLU A 190 -1.54 12.38 13.70
C GLU A 190 -1.41 10.85 13.58
N LEU A 191 -0.31 10.27 14.04
CA LEU A 191 -0.11 8.82 14.02
C LEU A 191 -0.80 8.13 15.20
N ILE A 192 -0.98 8.83 16.33
CA ILE A 192 -1.49 8.28 17.60
C ILE A 192 -2.76 7.43 17.41
N PRO A 193 -3.81 7.88 16.71
CA PRO A 193 -5.03 7.08 16.53
C PRO A 193 -4.83 5.77 15.77
N PHE A 194 -3.70 5.61 15.06
CA PHE A 194 -3.38 4.43 14.26
C PHE A 194 -2.44 3.44 14.97
N LEU A 195 -1.99 3.78 16.19
CA LEU A 195 -1.09 2.95 16.99
C LEU A 195 -1.84 1.92 17.87
N GLU A 196 -3.16 1.82 17.80
CA GLU A 196 -3.97 0.95 18.65
C GLU A 196 -3.51 -0.53 18.64
N ASN A 197 -3.12 -1.04 17.46
CA ASN A 197 -2.63 -2.42 17.31
C ASN A 197 -1.11 -2.57 17.47
N VAL A 198 -0.40 -1.47 17.80
CA VAL A 198 1.06 -1.52 18.01
C VAL A 198 1.36 -1.92 19.45
N LYS A 199 1.82 -3.15 19.64
CA LYS A 199 2.20 -3.66 20.96
C LYS A 199 3.61 -3.23 21.39
N THR A 200 4.50 -3.03 20.43
CA THR A 200 5.88 -2.58 20.67
C THR A 200 6.30 -1.58 19.61
N LEU A 201 6.86 -0.47 20.02
CA LEU A 201 7.41 0.55 19.13
C LEU A 201 8.93 0.61 19.26
N ILE A 202 9.64 0.36 18.16
CA ILE A 202 11.11 0.43 18.11
C ILE A 202 11.47 1.64 17.25
N VAL A 203 12.14 2.61 17.87
CA VAL A 203 12.44 3.89 17.23
C VAL A 203 13.92 4.11 17.04
N PHE A 204 14.27 4.78 15.93
CA PHE A 204 15.68 5.06 15.56
C PHE A 204 15.79 6.39 14.79
N GLY A 205 17.04 6.85 14.60
CA GLY A 205 17.35 8.06 13.85
C GLY A 205 16.98 9.36 14.58
N GLU A 206 17.00 10.47 13.84
CA GLU A 206 16.80 11.82 14.41
C GLU A 206 15.42 12.01 15.04
N THR A 207 14.41 11.29 14.60
CA THR A 207 13.03 11.41 15.10
C THR A 207 12.69 10.46 16.25
N ALA A 208 13.65 9.69 16.75
CA ALA A 208 13.42 8.65 17.78
C ALA A 208 12.66 9.19 19.00
N GLU A 209 13.10 10.30 19.59
CA GLU A 209 12.45 10.86 20.79
C GLU A 209 11.03 11.38 20.50
N LYS A 210 10.81 12.01 19.33
CA LYS A 210 9.47 12.49 18.96
C LYS A 210 8.48 11.33 18.73
N LEU A 211 8.93 10.24 18.12
CA LEU A 211 8.12 9.03 17.94
C LEU A 211 7.86 8.31 19.25
N LYS A 212 8.85 8.28 20.16
CA LYS A 212 8.68 7.79 21.51
C LYS A 212 7.60 8.56 22.26
N ASP A 213 7.64 9.91 22.25
CA ASP A 213 6.61 10.76 22.86
C ASP A 213 5.20 10.45 22.29
N ALA A 214 5.09 10.24 20.98
CA ALA A 214 3.83 9.87 20.36
C ALA A 214 3.35 8.48 20.79
N GLY A 215 4.26 7.51 20.91
CA GLY A 215 3.98 6.16 21.42
C GLY A 215 3.52 6.17 22.88
N GLU A 216 4.16 6.96 23.75
CA GLU A 216 3.77 7.15 25.15
C GLU A 216 2.36 7.75 25.26
N LYS A 217 2.05 8.78 24.45
CA LYS A 217 0.71 9.37 24.35
C LYS A 217 -0.35 8.38 23.86
N ALA A 218 0.04 7.44 22.98
CA ALA A 218 -0.82 6.36 22.50
C ALA A 218 -1.01 5.24 23.53
N GLY A 219 -0.26 5.25 24.63
CA GLY A 219 -0.34 4.23 25.70
C GLY A 219 0.43 2.96 25.37
N ILE A 220 1.42 3.00 24.46
CA ILE A 220 2.29 1.85 24.18
C ILE A 220 3.24 1.65 25.38
N GLU A 221 3.19 0.47 25.99
CA GLU A 221 4.00 0.15 27.18
C GLU A 221 5.46 -0.18 26.82
N GLU A 222 5.68 -0.84 25.67
CA GLU A 222 7.00 -1.29 25.24
C GLU A 222 7.54 -0.41 24.12
N ILE A 223 8.40 0.54 24.49
CA ILE A 223 9.06 1.44 23.53
C ILE A 223 10.58 1.31 23.67
N VAL A 224 11.25 0.96 22.57
CA VAL A 224 12.70 0.74 22.55
C VAL A 224 13.37 1.73 21.61
N VAL A 225 14.35 2.46 22.11
CA VAL A 225 15.21 3.33 21.28
C VAL A 225 16.44 2.54 20.88
N THR A 226 16.80 2.59 19.61
CA THR A 226 17.96 1.89 19.04
C THR A 226 18.69 2.75 18.01
N ASP A 227 19.86 2.32 17.58
CA ASP A 227 20.70 3.13 16.71
C ASP A 227 20.17 3.20 15.28
N ASN A 228 19.72 2.07 14.70
CA ASN A 228 19.35 1.97 13.29
C ASN A 228 18.50 0.72 13.00
N VAL A 229 18.10 0.54 11.74
CA VAL A 229 17.26 -0.59 11.32
C VAL A 229 17.94 -1.95 11.56
N ALA A 230 19.25 -2.06 11.34
CA ALA A 230 19.95 -3.33 11.49
C ALA A 230 19.93 -3.82 12.95
N THR A 231 20.02 -2.90 13.92
CA THR A 231 19.89 -3.21 15.35
C THR A 231 18.45 -3.37 15.79
N ALA A 232 17.50 -2.67 15.13
CA ALA A 232 16.07 -2.78 15.43
C ALA A 232 15.50 -4.17 15.12
N VAL A 233 15.95 -4.84 14.04
CA VAL A 233 15.41 -6.12 13.59
C VAL A 233 15.58 -7.24 14.64
N PRO A 234 16.77 -7.55 15.18
CA PRO A 234 16.89 -8.57 16.23
C PRO A 234 16.11 -8.22 17.50
N ILE A 235 16.00 -6.92 17.84
CA ILE A 235 15.17 -6.47 18.96
C ILE A 235 13.70 -6.78 18.66
N SER A 236 13.23 -6.47 17.46
CA SER A 236 11.83 -6.73 17.08
C SER A 236 11.47 -8.21 17.14
N TYR A 237 12.40 -9.09 16.79
CA TYR A 237 12.20 -10.54 16.94
C TYR A 237 12.04 -10.95 18.41
N GLN A 238 12.78 -10.35 19.33
CA GLN A 238 12.68 -10.64 20.79
C GLN A 238 11.34 -10.16 21.37
N TYR A 239 10.80 -9.03 20.90
CA TYR A 239 9.55 -8.45 21.37
C TYR A 239 8.30 -8.96 20.62
N SER A 240 8.48 -9.79 19.59
CA SER A 240 7.38 -10.40 18.85
C SER A 240 7.13 -11.85 19.26
N GLU A 241 5.91 -12.31 19.04
CA GLU A 241 5.43 -13.66 19.31
C GLU A 241 4.82 -14.28 18.04
N GLU A 242 4.52 -15.59 18.09
CA GLU A 242 3.79 -16.25 17.01
C GLU A 242 2.45 -15.55 16.73
N GLY A 243 2.17 -15.26 15.46
CA GLY A 243 0.98 -14.52 15.02
C GLY A 243 1.21 -13.01 14.87
N ASP A 244 2.30 -12.46 15.40
CA ASP A 244 2.60 -11.03 15.29
C ASP A 244 3.11 -10.64 13.91
N THR A 245 2.90 -9.37 13.58
CA THR A 245 3.51 -8.70 12.43
C THR A 245 4.66 -7.80 12.88
N VAL A 246 5.85 -8.00 12.32
CA VAL A 246 6.97 -7.07 12.42
C VAL A 246 6.98 -6.18 11.18
N LEU A 247 6.80 -4.88 11.37
CA LEU A 247 6.62 -3.92 10.29
C LEU A 247 7.67 -2.81 10.34
N LEU A 248 8.51 -2.73 9.30
CA LEU A 248 9.28 -1.52 9.05
C LEU A 248 8.39 -0.54 8.28
N SER A 249 7.87 0.50 8.93
CA SER A 249 7.14 1.62 8.30
C SER A 249 7.54 2.94 8.96
N PRO A 250 8.61 3.55 8.46
CA PRO A 250 9.40 4.52 9.21
C PRO A 250 8.73 5.87 9.48
N ALA A 251 7.69 6.26 8.76
CA ALA A 251 7.05 7.58 8.78
C ALA A 251 7.98 8.75 8.39
N CYS A 252 9.27 8.49 8.14
CA CYS A 252 10.33 9.46 7.93
C CYS A 252 11.19 9.13 6.70
N ALA A 253 11.77 10.17 6.08
CA ALA A 253 12.82 9.97 5.10
C ALA A 253 14.04 9.29 5.76
N SER A 254 14.89 8.66 4.95
CA SER A 254 16.02 7.84 5.43
C SER A 254 17.36 8.57 5.44
N TRP A 255 17.41 9.84 5.04
CA TRP A 255 18.65 10.55 4.69
C TRP A 255 19.52 10.95 5.87
N ASP A 256 19.07 10.75 7.09
CA ASP A 256 19.87 10.87 8.31
C ASP A 256 20.88 9.73 8.47
N GLN A 257 20.53 8.51 8.04
CA GLN A 257 21.35 7.32 8.24
C GLN A 257 21.61 6.53 6.93
N TYR A 258 20.81 6.74 5.87
CA TYR A 258 20.88 5.98 4.62
C TYR A 258 20.83 6.91 3.41
N LYS A 259 21.48 6.51 2.32
CA LYS A 259 21.47 7.26 1.07
C LYS A 259 20.05 7.47 0.51
N ASN A 260 19.18 6.48 0.66
CA ASN A 260 17.79 6.49 0.20
C ASN A 260 16.98 5.40 0.94
N PHE A 261 15.67 5.35 0.69
CA PHE A 261 14.78 4.39 1.34
C PHE A 261 15.04 2.94 0.88
N GLU A 262 15.56 2.74 -0.34
CA GLU A 262 15.90 1.43 -0.88
C GLU A 262 17.04 0.80 -0.07
N VAL A 263 18.08 1.57 0.24
CA VAL A 263 19.20 1.10 1.08
C VAL A 263 18.70 0.74 2.49
N ARG A 264 17.86 1.58 3.10
CA ARG A 264 17.25 1.28 4.39
C ARG A 264 16.41 0.00 4.35
N GLY A 265 15.57 -0.15 3.32
CA GLY A 265 14.74 -1.32 3.13
C GLY A 265 15.54 -2.59 2.88
N LYS A 266 16.64 -2.49 2.09
CA LYS A 266 17.55 -3.62 1.89
C LYS A 266 18.23 -4.02 3.21
N THR A 267 18.67 -3.06 4.02
CA THR A 267 19.24 -3.33 5.35
C THR A 267 18.27 -4.10 6.24
N PHE A 268 16.98 -3.74 6.22
CA PHE A 268 15.94 -4.48 6.94
C PHE A 268 15.84 -5.93 6.44
N THR A 269 15.71 -6.11 5.13
CA THR A 269 15.57 -7.44 4.52
C THR A 269 16.78 -8.33 4.82
N ASP A 270 17.99 -7.80 4.68
CA ASP A 270 19.23 -8.53 4.97
C ASP A 270 19.30 -8.91 6.46
N ALA A 271 18.92 -8.00 7.37
CA ALA A 271 18.90 -8.26 8.81
C ALA A 271 17.85 -9.34 9.19
N VAL A 272 16.65 -9.32 8.57
CA VAL A 272 15.62 -10.36 8.78
C VAL A 272 16.14 -11.73 8.33
N HIS A 273 16.76 -11.82 7.17
CA HIS A 273 17.33 -13.07 6.67
C HIS A 273 18.51 -13.58 7.53
N SER A 274 19.13 -12.69 8.30
CA SER A 274 20.23 -13.06 9.22
C SER A 274 19.76 -13.55 10.59
N LEU A 275 18.44 -13.55 10.86
CA LEU A 275 17.85 -14.11 12.09
C LEU A 275 17.73 -15.64 12.07
N VAL A 276 18.00 -16.25 10.91
CA VAL A 276 17.86 -17.71 10.66
C VAL A 276 19.20 -18.41 10.87
#